data_0e81ea4c92793f2f61c00084544cbfed
#
_entry.id   0e81ea4c92793f2f61c00084544cbfed
#
_cell.length_a   1.000
_cell.length_b   1.000
_cell.length_c   1.000
_cell.angle_alpha   90.00
_cell.angle_beta   90.00
_cell.angle_gamma   90.00
#
_symmetry.space_group_name_H-M   'P 1'
#
loop_
_entity.id
_entity.type
_entity.pdbx_description
1 polymer ?
#
loop_
_entity_poly.entity_id
_entity_poly.type
_entity_poly.pdbx_seq_one_letter_code
_entity_poly.pdbx_strand_id
1 'polypeptide(L)'
;MTIRLRTDSDKCLYQQIYEHIRQEIREGKLLAGERLPSTRSLAEYLQVARSTVDYAYDQLLSEGYIEARPYKGYFVCRLEAVSYTHLRAH
;
A
#
# COMPACT_ATOMS: atom_id res chain seq x y z
N MET A 1 5.75 -6.85 -7.45
CA MET A 1 4.33 -6.44 -7.31
C MET A 1 3.80 -6.05 -8.68
N THR A 2 2.74 -6.71 -9.10
CA THR A 2 2.14 -6.46 -10.41
C THR A 2 0.73 -5.95 -10.20
N ILE A 3 0.48 -4.72 -10.60
CA ILE A 3 -0.83 -4.09 -10.45
C ILE A 3 -1.43 -3.87 -11.83
N ARG A 4 -2.66 -4.32 -12.01
CA ARG A 4 -3.41 -4.05 -13.23
C ARG A 4 -4.53 -3.10 -12.91
N LEU A 5 -4.49 -1.93 -13.51
CA LEU A 5 -5.53 -0.93 -13.34
C LEU A 5 -6.57 -1.06 -14.43
N ARG A 6 -7.83 -0.91 -14.03
CA ARG A 6 -8.96 -1.01 -14.96
C ARG A 6 -9.66 0.34 -15.01
N THR A 7 -9.70 0.90 -16.19
CA THR A 7 -10.39 2.18 -16.38
C THR A 7 -11.89 2.01 -16.54
N ASP A 8 -12.33 0.80 -16.86
CA ASP A 8 -13.75 0.50 -17.03
C ASP A 8 -14.41 0.05 -15.72
N SER A 9 -13.67 0.08 -14.62
CA SER A 9 -14.20 -0.28 -13.32
C SER A 9 -14.88 0.92 -12.67
N ASP A 10 -15.85 0.65 -11.80
CA ASP A 10 -16.49 1.69 -11.00
C ASP A 10 -15.55 2.26 -9.95
N LYS A 11 -14.47 1.56 -9.64
CA LYS A 11 -13.55 2.00 -8.60
C LYS A 11 -12.55 3.00 -9.14
N CYS A 12 -12.24 4.01 -8.32
CA CYS A 12 -11.21 4.97 -8.65
C CYS A 12 -9.85 4.29 -8.76
N LEU A 13 -8.94 4.88 -9.53
CA LEU A 13 -7.62 4.29 -9.70
C LEU A 13 -6.89 4.13 -8.39
N TYR A 14 -6.95 5.14 -7.50
CA TYR A 14 -6.27 5.04 -6.22
C TYR A 14 -6.82 3.89 -5.38
N GLN A 15 -8.12 3.66 -5.46
CA GLN A 15 -8.74 2.57 -4.72
C GLN A 15 -8.26 1.22 -5.23
N GLN A 16 -8.11 1.08 -6.53
CA GLN A 16 -7.59 -0.17 -7.10
C GLN A 16 -6.16 -0.43 -6.64
N ILE A 17 -5.33 0.60 -6.61
CA ILE A 17 -3.96 0.47 -6.13
C ILE A 17 -3.96 0.07 -4.66
N TYR A 18 -4.73 0.76 -3.86
CA TYR A 18 -4.84 0.50 -2.44
C TYR A 18 -5.28 -0.94 -2.17
N GLU A 19 -6.35 -1.37 -2.82
CA GLU A 19 -6.89 -2.70 -2.58
C GLU A 19 -5.92 -3.79 -3.04
N HIS A 20 -5.23 -3.54 -4.13
CA HIS A 20 -4.27 -4.52 -4.64
C HIS A 20 -3.12 -4.72 -3.65
N ILE A 21 -2.54 -3.63 -3.16
CA ILE A 21 -1.44 -3.72 -2.21
C ILE A 21 -1.90 -4.35 -0.91
N ARG A 22 -3.06 -3.93 -0.41
CA ARG A 22 -3.61 -4.49 0.81
C ARG A 22 -3.79 -6.00 0.67
N GLN A 23 -4.34 -6.42 -0.45
CA GLN A 23 -4.59 -7.84 -0.68
C GLN A 23 -3.29 -8.63 -0.71
N GLU A 24 -2.25 -8.10 -1.37
CA GLU A 24 -0.97 -8.78 -1.42
C GLU A 24 -0.33 -8.91 -0.05
N ILE A 25 -0.50 -7.89 0.79
CA ILE A 25 0.01 -7.95 2.16
C ILE A 25 -0.74 -9.03 2.95
N ARG A 26 -2.04 -9.06 2.81
CA ARG A 26 -2.85 -10.02 3.54
C ARG A 26 -2.61 -11.45 3.09
N GLU A 27 -2.29 -11.64 1.83
CA GLU A 27 -2.01 -12.97 1.28
C GLU A 27 -0.56 -13.41 1.48
N GLY A 28 0.27 -12.53 2.02
CA GLY A 28 1.67 -12.85 2.24
C GLY A 28 2.55 -12.74 1.02
N LYS A 29 2.05 -12.19 -0.07
CA LYS A 29 2.87 -11.96 -1.27
C LYS A 29 3.83 -10.81 -1.06
N LEU A 30 3.46 -9.84 -0.25
CA LEU A 30 4.34 -8.78 0.22
C LEU A 30 4.67 -9.08 1.67
N LEU A 31 5.93 -9.30 1.97
CA LEU A 31 6.36 -9.71 3.30
C LEU A 31 6.60 -8.51 4.19
N ALA A 32 6.43 -8.72 5.49
CA ALA A 32 6.71 -7.68 6.48
C ALA A 32 8.15 -7.21 6.34
N GLY A 33 8.33 -5.89 6.33
CA GLY A 33 9.64 -5.29 6.15
C GLY A 33 10.05 -5.13 4.70
N GLU A 34 9.28 -5.65 3.77
CA GLU A 34 9.60 -5.51 2.36
C GLU A 34 9.40 -4.06 1.92
N ARG A 35 10.33 -3.57 1.12
CA ARG A 35 10.26 -2.20 0.63
C ARG A 35 9.32 -2.09 -0.55
N LEU A 36 8.43 -1.10 -0.50
CA LEU A 36 7.56 -0.79 -1.62
C LEU A 36 8.23 0.22 -2.55
N PRO A 37 7.83 0.25 -3.82
CA PRO A 37 8.33 1.31 -4.71
C PRO A 37 7.87 2.66 -4.19
N SER A 38 8.65 3.70 -4.51
CA SER A 38 8.24 5.06 -4.15
C SER A 38 6.96 5.41 -4.89
N THR A 39 6.22 6.40 -4.36
CA THR A 39 4.99 6.83 -5.04
C THR A 39 5.28 7.31 -6.45
N ARG A 40 6.41 8.00 -6.61
CA ARG A 40 6.80 8.48 -7.93
C ARG A 40 7.10 7.34 -8.89
N SER A 41 7.87 6.37 -8.45
CA SER A 41 8.21 5.23 -9.29
C SER A 41 6.98 4.43 -9.69
N LEU A 42 6.09 4.19 -8.73
CA LEU A 42 4.89 3.44 -9.02
C LEU A 42 3.97 4.20 -9.96
N ALA A 43 3.86 5.52 -9.77
CA ALA A 43 3.04 6.34 -10.64
C ALA A 43 3.56 6.28 -12.08
N GLU A 44 4.87 6.33 -12.25
CA GLU A 44 5.46 6.23 -13.57
C GLU A 44 5.23 4.86 -14.19
N TYR A 45 5.38 3.82 -13.39
CA TYR A 45 5.16 2.45 -13.85
C TYR A 45 3.72 2.24 -14.30
N LEU A 46 2.76 2.75 -13.52
CA LEU A 46 1.34 2.58 -13.82
C LEU A 46 0.79 3.63 -14.76
N GLN A 47 1.59 4.66 -15.07
CA GLN A 47 1.18 5.76 -15.93
C GLN A 47 -0.06 6.49 -15.39
N VAL A 48 -0.01 6.77 -14.11
CA VAL A 48 -1.06 7.53 -13.43
C VAL A 48 -0.44 8.74 -12.75
N ALA A 49 -1.29 9.66 -12.30
CA ALA A 49 -0.81 10.83 -11.56
C ALA A 49 -0.20 10.38 -10.25
N ARG A 50 0.87 11.08 -9.82
CA ARG A 50 1.52 10.75 -8.56
C ARG A 50 0.56 10.87 -7.39
N SER A 51 -0.34 11.86 -7.43
CA SER A 51 -1.33 12.03 -6.36
C SER A 51 -2.22 10.82 -6.20
N THR A 52 -2.49 10.09 -7.30
CA THR A 52 -3.28 8.87 -7.24
C THR A 52 -2.59 7.82 -6.37
N VAL A 53 -1.27 7.67 -6.55
CA VAL A 53 -0.51 6.72 -5.74
C VAL A 53 -0.37 7.24 -4.32
N ASP A 54 -0.17 8.55 -4.15
CA ASP A 54 -0.07 9.14 -2.82
C ASP A 54 -1.33 8.87 -2.00
N TYR A 55 -2.51 9.03 -2.59
CA TYR A 55 -3.75 8.73 -1.89
C TYR A 55 -3.83 7.28 -1.46
N ALA A 56 -3.42 6.36 -2.34
CA ALA A 56 -3.46 4.93 -2.02
C ALA A 56 -2.50 4.62 -0.87
N TYR A 57 -1.29 5.17 -0.91
CA TYR A 57 -0.32 4.94 0.15
C TYR A 57 -0.76 5.59 1.47
N ASP A 58 -1.36 6.78 1.40
CA ASP A 58 -1.88 7.43 2.61
C ASP A 58 -2.93 6.57 3.28
N GLN A 59 -3.79 5.95 2.50
CA GLN A 59 -4.82 5.07 3.04
C GLN A 59 -4.18 3.85 3.72
N LEU A 60 -3.18 3.26 3.07
CA LEU A 60 -2.47 2.11 3.65
C LEU A 60 -1.73 2.50 4.92
N LEU A 61 -1.14 3.70 4.93
CA LEU A 61 -0.45 4.21 6.13
C LEU A 61 -1.43 4.38 7.28
N SER A 62 -2.60 4.97 7.01
CA SER A 62 -3.57 5.23 8.07
C SER A 62 -4.15 3.94 8.63
N GLU A 63 -4.16 2.88 7.85
CA GLU A 63 -4.67 1.59 8.31
C GLU A 63 -3.59 0.70 8.88
N GLY A 64 -2.33 1.12 8.83
CA GLY A 64 -1.25 0.37 9.44
C GLY A 64 -0.69 -0.76 8.60
N TYR A 65 -1.03 -0.82 7.32
CA TYR A 65 -0.48 -1.86 6.44
C TYR A 65 0.95 -1.57 6.04
N ILE A 66 1.32 -0.30 5.94
CA ILE A 66 2.67 0.10 5.56
C ILE A 66 3.14 1.22 6.48
N GLU A 67 4.44 1.47 6.48
CA GLU A 67 5.02 2.57 7.23
C GLU A 67 5.96 3.36 6.34
N ALA A 68 6.11 4.65 6.64
CA ALA A 68 7.02 5.51 5.92
C ALA A 68 8.26 5.73 6.80
N ARG A 69 9.44 5.56 6.22
CA ARG A 69 10.70 5.82 6.91
C ARG A 69 11.41 6.97 6.20
N PRO A 70 11.81 8.00 6.94
CA PRO A 70 12.47 9.14 6.32
C PRO A 70 13.70 8.69 5.52
N TYR A 71 13.82 9.20 4.32
CA TYR A 71 14.94 8.93 3.42
C TYR A 71 15.07 7.49 2.95
N LYS A 72 14.19 6.60 3.41
CA LYS A 72 14.28 5.19 3.04
C LYS A 72 13.09 4.72 2.22
N GLY A 73 11.93 5.32 2.41
CA GLY A 73 10.75 5.01 1.62
C GLY A 73 9.66 4.34 2.42
N TYR A 74 8.87 3.53 1.74
CA TYR A 74 7.72 2.87 2.33
C TYR A 74 8.01 1.39 2.50
N PHE A 75 7.60 0.83 3.63
CA PHE A 75 7.86 -0.56 3.97
C PHE A 75 6.58 -1.22 4.47
N VAL A 76 6.45 -2.52 4.22
CA VAL A 76 5.30 -3.29 4.67
C VAL A 76 5.40 -3.52 6.17
N CYS A 77 4.30 -3.26 6.88
CA CYS A 77 4.23 -3.52 8.32
C CYS A 77 3.87 -4.97 8.57
N ARG A 78 4.16 -5.44 9.78
CA ARG A 78 3.77 -6.78 10.17
C ARG A 78 2.30 -6.77 10.54
N LEU A 79 1.50 -7.44 9.74
CA LEU A 79 0.07 -7.46 9.94
C LEU A 79 -0.31 -8.06 11.29
N GLU A 80 0.40 -9.12 11.69
CA GLU A 80 0.17 -9.74 12.99
C GLU A 80 0.42 -8.78 14.13
N ALA A 81 1.52 -8.02 14.05
CA ALA A 81 1.85 -7.06 15.08
C ALA A 81 0.77 -6.00 15.21
N VAL A 82 0.23 -5.57 14.08
CA VAL A 82 -0.86 -4.60 14.08
C VAL A 82 -2.07 -5.18 14.80
N SER A 83 -2.45 -6.40 14.47
CA SER A 83 -3.59 -7.05 15.11
C SER A 83 -3.38 -7.20 16.62
N TYR A 84 -2.20 -7.62 17.00
CA TYR A 84 -1.86 -7.78 18.41
C TYR A 84 -1.96 -6.48 19.15
N THR A 85 -1.34 -5.45 18.61
CA THR A 85 -1.35 -4.14 19.24
C THR A 85 -2.78 -3.66 19.42
N HIS A 86 -3.59 -3.88 18.42
CA HIS A 86 -4.96 -3.47 18.47
C HIS A 86 -5.73 -4.17 19.58
N LEU A 87 -5.52 -5.47 19.72
CA LEU A 87 -6.19 -6.23 20.76
C LEU A 87 -5.75 -5.81 22.14
N ARG A 88 -4.48 -5.43 22.30
CA ARG A 88 -3.98 -5.05 23.59
C ARG A 88 -4.19 -3.61 23.96
N ALA A 89 -4.63 -2.84 23.01
CA ALA A 89 -4.88 -1.43 23.27
C ALA A 89 -6.06 -1.25 24.19
N HIS A 90 -6.57 -2.29 24.58
CA HIS A 90 -7.62 -2.27 25.56
C HIS A 90 -7.74 -3.33 26.46
#